data_2844e8d89bac6111105a4ea53531a893
#
_entry.id   2844e8d89bac6111105a4ea53531a893
#
_cell.length_a   1.000
_cell.length_b   1.000
_cell.length_c   1.000
_cell.angle_alpha   90.00
_cell.angle_beta   90.00
_cell.angle_gamma   90.00
#
_symmetry.space_group_name_H-M   'P 1'
#
loop_
_entity.id
_entity.type
_entity.pdbx_description
1 polymer ?
#
loop_
_entity_poly.entity_id
_entity_poly.type
_entity_poly.pdbx_seq_one_letter_code
_entity_poly.pdbx_strand_id
1 'polypeptide(L)'
;MTKPGNNVLRILIALALAIGLPARAERADREKPVNIESDRMNADDAQKTAVFDGRVVLTQGTLLIHADRLTVRQDSEGFQFAVALGKPATFRQKREAVDEYIDGEAERIEYDGRADRVQLFNGARVHRDGGDDVRGSYISYDSKTEFFSVQSAKDASPQSRDGRVRAVIMPKKKDGTAAVAPGAPAAPLELKPAPAIAEPRQD
;
A
#
# COMPACT_ATOMS: atom_id res chain seq x y z
N MET A 1 13.13 61.82 -11.09
CA MET A 1 11.94 60.97 -11.41
C MET A 1 12.40 59.53 -11.57
N THR A 2 12.37 58.77 -10.54
CA THR A 2 12.80 57.34 -10.49
C THR A 2 11.58 56.47 -10.74
N LYS A 3 11.66 55.61 -11.80
CA LYS A 3 10.61 54.67 -12.17
C LYS A 3 10.56 53.48 -11.19
N PRO A 4 9.48 53.24 -10.44
CA PRO A 4 9.29 52.04 -9.70
C PRO A 4 8.49 51.03 -10.53
N GLY A 5 9.13 50.14 -11.23
CA GLY A 5 8.42 49.21 -12.11
C GLY A 5 8.95 47.76 -12.16
N ASN A 6 10.24 47.57 -11.87
CA ASN A 6 10.86 46.27 -12.17
C ASN A 6 10.96 45.30 -11.00
N ASN A 7 10.76 45.74 -9.77
CA ASN A 7 10.90 44.87 -8.59
C ASN A 7 9.66 44.02 -8.32
N VAL A 8 8.45 44.57 -8.60
CA VAL A 8 7.20 43.82 -8.44
C VAL A 8 7.09 42.68 -9.44
N LEU A 9 7.53 42.87 -10.68
CA LEU A 9 7.56 41.85 -11.72
C LEU A 9 8.57 40.74 -11.40
N ARG A 10 9.71 41.07 -10.80
CA ARG A 10 10.70 40.07 -10.37
C ARG A 10 10.23 39.23 -9.18
N ILE A 11 9.47 39.80 -8.26
CA ILE A 11 8.88 39.10 -7.11
C ILE A 11 7.76 38.16 -7.60
N LEU A 12 6.94 38.56 -8.56
CA LEU A 12 5.91 37.71 -9.16
C LEU A 12 6.49 36.50 -9.92
N ILE A 13 7.61 36.67 -10.61
CA ILE A 13 8.31 35.59 -11.32
C ILE A 13 8.95 34.60 -10.30
N ALA A 14 9.50 35.10 -9.20
CA ALA A 14 10.09 34.25 -8.17
C ALA A 14 9.03 33.42 -7.39
N LEU A 15 7.80 33.94 -7.23
CA LEU A 15 6.70 33.24 -6.58
C LEU A 15 6.06 32.15 -7.48
N ALA A 16 6.13 32.33 -8.81
CA ALA A 16 5.61 31.34 -9.77
C ALA A 16 6.49 30.07 -9.89
N LEU A 17 7.76 30.11 -9.46
CA LEU A 17 8.66 28.93 -9.47
C LEU A 17 8.52 28.04 -8.22
N ALA A 18 7.74 28.44 -7.21
CA ALA A 18 7.54 27.68 -5.98
C ALA A 18 6.33 26.73 -6.03
N ILE A 19 5.67 26.59 -7.19
CA ILE A 19 4.64 25.54 -7.38
C ILE A 19 5.40 24.24 -7.59
N GLY A 20 5.71 23.56 -6.47
CA GLY A 20 6.28 22.22 -6.48
C GLY A 20 5.36 21.31 -7.28
N LEU A 21 5.86 20.80 -8.40
CA LEU A 21 5.19 19.74 -9.16
C LEU A 21 4.99 18.58 -8.21
N PRO A 22 3.77 18.03 -8.08
CA PRO A 22 3.59 16.82 -7.30
C PRO A 22 4.53 15.75 -7.85
N ALA A 23 5.38 15.20 -7.00
CA ALA A 23 6.27 14.12 -7.35
C ALA A 23 5.42 12.91 -7.77
N ARG A 24 5.29 12.69 -9.07
CA ARG A 24 4.66 11.50 -9.66
C ARG A 24 5.69 10.36 -9.66
N ALA A 25 6.13 9.93 -8.48
CA ALA A 25 7.24 9.00 -8.37
C ALA A 25 6.89 7.56 -8.78
N GLU A 26 5.63 7.17 -8.84
CA GLU A 26 5.21 5.76 -8.86
C GLU A 26 4.57 5.28 -10.16
N ARG A 27 3.97 6.15 -10.95
CA ARG A 27 3.69 5.82 -12.36
C ARG A 27 4.99 5.57 -13.14
N ALA A 28 6.12 6.06 -12.60
CA ALA A 28 7.45 5.82 -13.15
C ALA A 28 7.88 4.34 -13.09
N ASP A 29 7.37 3.53 -12.16
CA ASP A 29 7.79 2.12 -12.07
C ASP A 29 7.27 1.27 -13.24
N ARG A 30 6.10 1.59 -13.79
CA ARG A 30 5.54 0.87 -14.95
C ARG A 30 6.26 1.14 -16.25
N GLU A 31 6.93 2.28 -16.34
CA GLU A 31 7.77 2.63 -17.48
C GLU A 31 9.17 2.03 -17.37
N LYS A 32 9.50 1.41 -16.23
CA LYS A 32 10.78 0.73 -16.04
C LYS A 32 10.79 -0.63 -16.75
N PRO A 33 11.96 -1.07 -17.22
CA PRO A 33 12.11 -2.40 -17.77
C PRO A 33 11.68 -3.47 -16.77
N VAL A 34 10.99 -4.49 -17.26
CA VAL A 34 10.73 -5.71 -16.50
C VAL A 34 11.94 -6.63 -16.67
N ASN A 35 12.59 -6.98 -15.57
CA ASN A 35 13.66 -7.97 -15.54
C ASN A 35 13.13 -9.23 -14.88
N ILE A 36 13.39 -10.39 -15.49
CA ILE A 36 12.95 -11.69 -14.96
C ILE A 36 14.16 -12.64 -14.97
N GLU A 37 14.45 -13.23 -13.82
CA GLU A 37 15.45 -14.27 -13.64
C GLU A 37 14.74 -15.57 -13.28
N SER A 38 15.23 -16.71 -13.80
CA SER A 38 14.68 -18.04 -13.54
C SER A 38 15.67 -19.13 -13.94
N ASP A 39 15.41 -20.37 -13.52
CA ASP A 39 16.23 -21.52 -13.94
C ASP A 39 15.95 -21.92 -15.39
N ARG A 40 14.73 -21.73 -15.89
CA ARG A 40 14.29 -22.06 -17.25
C ARG A 40 13.25 -21.05 -17.76
N MET A 41 13.26 -20.82 -19.06
CA MET A 41 12.29 -20.00 -19.77
C MET A 41 11.82 -20.70 -21.04
N ASN A 42 10.52 -20.63 -21.33
CA ASN A 42 9.92 -20.99 -22.60
C ASN A 42 9.05 -19.83 -23.08
N ALA A 43 9.20 -19.43 -24.33
CA ALA A 43 8.43 -18.36 -24.93
C ALA A 43 7.67 -18.88 -26.16
N ASP A 44 6.43 -18.42 -26.30
CA ASP A 44 5.56 -18.64 -27.47
C ASP A 44 5.19 -17.27 -28.04
N ASP A 45 5.87 -16.90 -29.12
CA ASP A 45 5.65 -15.61 -29.79
C ASP A 45 4.28 -15.52 -30.47
N ALA A 46 3.72 -16.65 -30.91
CA ALA A 46 2.40 -16.67 -31.53
C ALA A 46 1.29 -16.36 -30.52
N GLN A 47 1.45 -16.87 -29.30
CA GLN A 47 0.52 -16.64 -28.20
C GLN A 47 0.90 -15.43 -27.31
N LYS A 48 2.04 -14.78 -27.60
CA LYS A 48 2.58 -13.68 -26.79
C LYS A 48 2.72 -14.04 -25.31
N THR A 49 3.14 -15.28 -25.03
CA THR A 49 3.23 -15.84 -23.68
C THR A 49 4.64 -16.31 -23.41
N ALA A 50 5.15 -16.02 -22.22
CA ALA A 50 6.41 -16.57 -21.71
C ALA A 50 6.17 -17.23 -20.35
N VAL A 51 6.78 -18.39 -20.14
CA VAL A 51 6.75 -19.16 -18.89
C VAL A 51 8.16 -19.28 -18.36
N PHE A 52 8.32 -18.86 -17.12
CA PHE A 52 9.55 -18.91 -16.35
C PHE A 52 9.38 -19.93 -15.24
N ASP A 53 10.32 -20.84 -15.06
CA ASP A 53 10.28 -21.93 -14.10
C ASP A 53 11.53 -21.97 -13.24
N GLY A 54 11.32 -22.13 -11.94
CA GLY A 54 12.36 -22.34 -10.91
C GLY A 54 12.99 -21.04 -10.43
N ARG A 55 12.88 -20.77 -9.13
CA ARG A 55 13.48 -19.63 -8.42
C ARG A 55 13.24 -18.28 -9.12
N VAL A 56 12.03 -18.08 -9.60
CA VAL A 56 11.70 -16.90 -10.40
C VAL A 56 11.77 -15.64 -9.56
N VAL A 57 12.48 -14.63 -10.07
CA VAL A 57 12.55 -13.27 -9.53
C VAL A 57 12.18 -12.30 -10.63
N LEU A 58 11.09 -11.53 -10.44
CA LEU A 58 10.70 -10.43 -11.32
C LEU A 58 10.91 -9.11 -10.61
N THR A 59 11.55 -8.17 -11.30
CA THR A 59 11.72 -6.79 -10.83
C THR A 59 11.24 -5.79 -11.87
N GLN A 60 10.48 -4.77 -11.42
CA GLN A 60 10.10 -3.62 -12.23
C GLN A 60 10.01 -2.37 -11.33
N GLY A 61 10.99 -1.49 -11.41
CA GLY A 61 11.08 -0.37 -10.48
C GLY A 61 11.16 -0.86 -9.03
N THR A 62 10.18 -0.53 -8.20
CA THR A 62 10.08 -0.99 -6.80
C THR A 62 9.33 -2.31 -6.64
N LEU A 63 8.65 -2.79 -7.70
CA LEU A 63 7.98 -4.09 -7.69
C LEU A 63 9.01 -5.22 -7.71
N LEU A 64 8.87 -6.15 -6.77
CA LEU A 64 9.64 -7.39 -6.64
C LEU A 64 8.67 -8.55 -6.45
N ILE A 65 8.77 -9.58 -7.30
CA ILE A 65 7.99 -10.82 -7.18
C ILE A 65 8.93 -12.00 -7.09
N HIS A 66 8.68 -12.90 -6.13
CA HIS A 66 9.31 -14.21 -6.06
C HIS A 66 8.27 -15.31 -6.28
N ALA A 67 8.63 -16.34 -7.07
CA ALA A 67 7.74 -17.44 -7.38
C ALA A 67 8.51 -18.72 -7.76
N ASP A 68 7.83 -19.87 -7.74
CA ASP A 68 8.35 -21.12 -8.30
C ASP A 68 8.13 -21.16 -9.82
N ARG A 69 7.04 -20.54 -10.28
CA ARG A 69 6.69 -20.37 -11.70
C ARG A 69 6.03 -19.04 -11.93
N LEU A 70 6.37 -18.39 -13.03
CA LEU A 70 5.74 -17.16 -13.50
C LEU A 70 5.33 -17.33 -14.96
N THR A 71 4.08 -17.05 -15.27
CA THR A 71 3.57 -16.95 -16.65
C THR A 71 3.26 -15.50 -16.94
N VAL A 72 3.86 -14.94 -17.98
CA VAL A 72 3.60 -13.57 -18.44
C VAL A 72 2.96 -13.64 -19.81
N ARG A 73 1.88 -12.91 -20.02
CA ARG A 73 1.22 -12.73 -21.31
C ARG A 73 1.10 -11.26 -21.63
N GLN A 74 1.40 -10.91 -22.87
CA GLN A 74 1.24 -9.56 -23.39
C GLN A 74 0.06 -9.55 -24.38
N ASP A 75 -0.83 -8.57 -24.27
CA ASP A 75 -1.88 -8.37 -25.27
C ASP A 75 -1.39 -7.54 -26.47
N SER A 76 -2.27 -7.30 -27.45
CA SER A 76 -1.96 -6.54 -28.66
C SER A 76 -1.64 -5.06 -28.40
N GLU A 77 -2.03 -4.52 -27.25
CA GLU A 77 -1.78 -3.14 -26.82
C GLU A 77 -0.53 -3.01 -25.93
N GLY A 78 0.13 -4.14 -25.63
CA GLY A 78 1.35 -4.18 -24.83
C GLY A 78 1.10 -4.32 -23.33
N PHE A 79 -0.16 -4.46 -22.87
CA PHE A 79 -0.46 -4.71 -21.47
C PHE A 79 -0.04 -6.12 -21.07
N GLN A 80 0.50 -6.22 -19.87
CA GLN A 80 0.98 -7.47 -19.33
C GLN A 80 0.02 -8.05 -18.31
N PHE A 81 -0.20 -9.36 -18.44
CA PHE A 81 -0.86 -10.17 -17.43
C PHE A 81 0.18 -11.14 -16.89
N ALA A 82 0.27 -11.25 -15.59
CA ALA A 82 1.21 -12.16 -14.97
C ALA A 82 0.49 -13.05 -13.95
N VAL A 83 0.89 -14.34 -13.94
CA VAL A 83 0.44 -15.30 -12.93
C VAL A 83 1.67 -15.89 -12.28
N ALA A 84 1.86 -15.62 -11.01
CA ALA A 84 2.93 -16.17 -10.18
C ALA A 84 2.39 -17.27 -9.29
N LEU A 85 3.04 -18.42 -9.29
CA LEU A 85 2.71 -19.59 -8.46
C LEU A 85 3.89 -19.90 -7.55
N GLY A 86 3.62 -20.19 -6.26
CA GLY A 86 4.66 -20.52 -5.29
C GLY A 86 4.11 -21.11 -4.00
N LYS A 87 5.00 -21.39 -3.02
CA LYS A 87 4.64 -21.98 -1.72
C LYS A 87 5.24 -21.20 -0.55
N PRO A 88 4.90 -19.93 -0.35
CA PRO A 88 4.07 -19.06 -1.20
C PRO A 88 4.84 -18.36 -2.32
N ALA A 89 4.12 -17.83 -3.32
CA ALA A 89 4.61 -16.71 -4.12
C ALA A 89 4.48 -15.43 -3.29
N THR A 90 5.39 -14.48 -3.49
CA THR A 90 5.39 -13.20 -2.76
C THR A 90 5.55 -12.02 -3.71
N PHE A 91 4.99 -10.88 -3.34
CA PHE A 91 5.31 -9.61 -3.97
C PHE A 91 5.63 -8.55 -2.92
N ARG A 92 6.46 -7.59 -3.28
CA ARG A 92 6.74 -6.36 -2.55
C ARG A 92 6.70 -5.18 -3.50
N GLN A 93 6.05 -4.09 -3.11
CA GLN A 93 5.97 -2.87 -3.91
C GLN A 93 5.87 -1.64 -3.01
N LYS A 94 6.51 -0.55 -3.43
CA LYS A 94 6.35 0.74 -2.76
C LYS A 94 4.97 1.32 -3.06
N ARG A 95 4.31 1.87 -2.05
CA ARG A 95 3.00 2.52 -2.18
C ARG A 95 3.14 3.89 -2.82
N GLU A 96 2.08 4.30 -3.53
CA GLU A 96 2.00 5.65 -4.11
C GLU A 96 1.94 6.72 -3.01
N ALA A 97 2.66 7.84 -3.23
CA ALA A 97 2.65 9.05 -2.41
C ALA A 97 3.10 8.89 -0.94
N VAL A 98 3.52 7.70 -0.50
CA VAL A 98 4.02 7.46 0.85
C VAL A 98 5.30 6.63 0.83
N ASP A 99 6.18 6.83 1.82
CA ASP A 99 7.42 6.06 1.93
C ASP A 99 7.19 4.76 2.72
N GLU A 100 6.27 3.94 2.21
CA GLU A 100 5.90 2.65 2.80
C GLU A 100 5.88 1.58 1.73
N TYR A 101 6.16 0.34 2.14
CA TYR A 101 6.01 -0.83 1.28
C TYR A 101 4.76 -1.62 1.65
N ILE A 102 4.23 -2.30 0.64
CA ILE A 102 3.20 -3.31 0.76
C ILE A 102 3.82 -4.64 0.34
N ASP A 103 3.68 -5.63 1.18
CA ASP A 103 4.09 -7.01 0.96
C ASP A 103 2.86 -7.89 0.84
N GLY A 104 2.88 -8.84 -0.08
CA GLY A 104 1.81 -9.81 -0.23
C GLY A 104 2.37 -11.22 -0.45
N GLU A 105 1.64 -12.21 0.03
CA GLU A 105 1.94 -13.62 -0.15
C GLU A 105 0.67 -14.43 -0.42
N ALA A 106 0.77 -15.44 -1.28
CA ALA A 106 -0.30 -16.39 -1.59
C ALA A 106 0.27 -17.58 -2.38
N GLU A 107 -0.50 -18.68 -2.51
CA GLU A 107 -0.10 -19.76 -3.42
C GLU A 107 -0.14 -19.33 -4.90
N ARG A 108 -1.04 -18.39 -5.24
CA ARG A 108 -1.16 -17.82 -6.57
C ARG A 108 -1.40 -16.31 -6.48
N ILE A 109 -0.59 -15.56 -7.23
CA ILE A 109 -0.72 -14.11 -7.38
C ILE A 109 -0.96 -13.82 -8.86
N GLU A 110 -2.00 -13.06 -9.17
CA GLU A 110 -2.31 -12.59 -10.51
C GLU A 110 -2.16 -11.07 -10.57
N TYR A 111 -1.50 -10.58 -11.60
CA TYR A 111 -1.35 -9.17 -11.91
C TYR A 111 -2.01 -8.85 -13.24
N ASP A 112 -2.88 -7.87 -13.26
CA ASP A 112 -3.50 -7.29 -14.44
C ASP A 112 -2.97 -5.86 -14.63
N GLY A 113 -2.03 -5.69 -15.55
CA GLY A 113 -1.39 -4.41 -15.84
C GLY A 113 -2.32 -3.38 -16.46
N ARG A 114 -3.44 -3.80 -17.10
CA ARG A 114 -4.44 -2.88 -17.65
C ARG A 114 -5.32 -2.30 -16.55
N ALA A 115 -5.75 -3.16 -15.64
CA ALA A 115 -6.60 -2.77 -14.51
C ALA A 115 -5.80 -2.22 -13.32
N ASP A 116 -4.48 -2.38 -13.30
CA ASP A 116 -3.61 -2.12 -12.14
C ASP A 116 -4.04 -2.87 -10.88
N ARG A 117 -4.37 -4.12 -11.07
CA ARG A 117 -4.93 -4.97 -10.03
C ARG A 117 -4.03 -6.14 -9.74
N VAL A 118 -3.81 -6.36 -8.43
CA VAL A 118 -3.19 -7.57 -7.91
C VAL A 118 -4.25 -8.40 -7.21
N GLN A 119 -4.28 -9.70 -7.50
CA GLN A 119 -5.20 -10.65 -6.88
C GLN A 119 -4.39 -11.80 -6.29
N LEU A 120 -4.65 -12.10 -5.03
CA LEU A 120 -3.99 -13.14 -4.26
C LEU A 120 -5.01 -14.24 -3.94
N PHE A 121 -4.64 -15.49 -4.22
CA PHE A 121 -5.51 -16.65 -4.06
C PHE A 121 -4.83 -17.71 -3.21
N ASN A 122 -5.56 -18.29 -2.29
CA ASN A 122 -5.17 -19.34 -1.37
C ASN A 122 -4.08 -18.91 -0.38
N GLY A 123 -4.45 -18.84 0.89
CA GLY A 123 -3.54 -18.37 1.93
C GLY A 123 -3.09 -16.92 1.75
N ALA A 124 -3.97 -16.09 1.17
CA ALA A 124 -3.66 -14.71 0.85
C ALA A 124 -3.38 -13.89 2.12
N ARG A 125 -2.28 -13.16 2.12
CA ARG A 125 -1.90 -12.20 3.16
C ARG A 125 -1.35 -10.95 2.51
N VAL A 126 -1.68 -9.81 3.08
CA VAL A 126 -1.10 -8.51 2.74
C VAL A 126 -0.67 -7.83 4.02
N HIS A 127 0.55 -7.34 4.03
CA HIS A 127 1.15 -6.60 5.12
C HIS A 127 1.66 -5.25 4.65
N ARG A 128 1.58 -4.20 5.48
CA ARG A 128 2.15 -2.87 5.24
C ARG A 128 3.21 -2.55 6.28
N ASP A 129 4.23 -1.79 5.90
CA ASP A 129 5.29 -1.34 6.83
C ASP A 129 4.71 -0.61 8.06
N GLY A 130 3.56 0.06 7.93
CA GLY A 130 2.81 0.66 9.02
C GLY A 130 2.24 -0.31 10.06
N GLY A 131 2.38 -1.63 9.85
CA GLY A 131 1.97 -2.71 10.76
C GLY A 131 0.58 -3.28 10.48
N ASP A 132 -0.14 -2.77 9.49
CA ASP A 132 -1.41 -3.38 9.06
C ASP A 132 -1.15 -4.77 8.46
N ASP A 133 -1.92 -5.77 8.88
CA ASP A 133 -1.83 -7.16 8.41
C ASP A 133 -3.24 -7.68 8.13
N VAL A 134 -3.47 -8.14 6.90
CA VAL A 134 -4.77 -8.65 6.46
C VAL A 134 -4.58 -10.04 5.86
N ARG A 135 -5.44 -10.98 6.24
CA ARG A 135 -5.42 -12.37 5.78
C ARG A 135 -6.80 -12.84 5.35
N GLY A 136 -6.82 -13.65 4.31
CA GLY A 136 -8.03 -14.28 3.78
C GLY A 136 -7.72 -15.38 2.79
N SER A 137 -8.74 -15.98 2.21
CA SER A 137 -8.56 -16.94 1.12
C SER A 137 -8.35 -16.26 -0.22
N TYR A 138 -8.86 -15.03 -0.34
CA TYR A 138 -8.72 -14.19 -1.51
C TYR A 138 -8.57 -12.75 -1.08
N ILE A 139 -7.61 -12.05 -1.69
CA ILE A 139 -7.42 -10.61 -1.54
C ILE A 139 -7.30 -10.00 -2.94
N SER A 140 -8.04 -8.94 -3.22
CA SER A 140 -7.88 -8.10 -4.40
C SER A 140 -7.43 -6.71 -3.98
N TYR A 141 -6.40 -6.20 -4.59
CA TYR A 141 -5.87 -4.86 -4.42
C TYR A 141 -5.85 -4.12 -5.74
N ASP A 142 -6.50 -2.98 -5.78
CA ASP A 142 -6.48 -2.03 -6.88
C ASP A 142 -5.51 -0.92 -6.52
N SER A 143 -4.39 -0.82 -7.25
CA SER A 143 -3.32 0.14 -6.92
C SER A 143 -3.65 1.58 -7.29
N LYS A 144 -4.64 1.82 -8.20
CA LYS A 144 -5.07 3.17 -8.56
C LYS A 144 -5.92 3.83 -7.49
N THR A 145 -6.80 3.02 -6.87
CA THR A 145 -7.77 3.49 -5.87
C THR A 145 -7.35 3.14 -4.45
N GLU A 146 -6.28 2.37 -4.28
CA GLU A 146 -5.84 1.75 -3.01
C GLU A 146 -6.95 0.92 -2.34
N PHE A 147 -7.90 0.44 -3.12
CA PHE A 147 -9.02 -0.33 -2.62
C PHE A 147 -8.66 -1.80 -2.41
N PHE A 148 -8.96 -2.31 -1.21
CA PHE A 148 -8.80 -3.71 -0.85
C PHE A 148 -10.16 -4.39 -0.73
N SER A 149 -10.27 -5.58 -1.31
CA SER A 149 -11.36 -6.51 -1.06
C SER A 149 -10.80 -7.83 -0.55
N VAL A 150 -11.31 -8.33 0.57
CA VAL A 150 -10.85 -9.57 1.21
C VAL A 150 -12.02 -10.51 1.39
N GLN A 151 -11.85 -11.77 1.04
CA GLN A 151 -12.87 -12.80 1.16
C GLN A 151 -12.34 -14.01 1.91
N SER A 152 -13.24 -14.64 2.65
CA SER A 152 -13.02 -15.96 3.24
C SER A 152 -13.25 -17.08 2.22
N ALA A 153 -12.80 -18.29 2.52
CA ALA A 153 -13.15 -19.46 1.71
C ALA A 153 -14.66 -19.71 1.78
N LYS A 154 -15.29 -19.98 0.62
CA LYS A 154 -16.74 -20.25 0.55
C LYS A 154 -17.15 -21.48 1.35
N ASP A 155 -16.24 -22.47 1.46
CA ASP A 155 -16.49 -23.75 2.12
C ASP A 155 -15.91 -23.81 3.54
N ALA A 156 -15.45 -22.67 4.09
CA ALA A 156 -14.94 -22.64 5.45
C ALA A 156 -16.08 -22.80 6.45
N SER A 157 -16.00 -23.85 7.30
CA SER A 157 -16.96 -23.99 8.39
C SER A 157 -16.89 -22.77 9.31
N PRO A 158 -18.01 -22.31 9.90
CA PRO A 158 -18.02 -21.17 10.81
C PRO A 158 -17.07 -21.29 12.01
N GLN A 159 -16.65 -22.52 12.31
CA GLN A 159 -15.73 -22.85 13.41
C GLN A 159 -14.26 -22.95 12.96
N SER A 160 -13.97 -23.03 11.64
CA SER A 160 -12.59 -23.09 11.19
C SER A 160 -11.91 -21.72 11.33
N ARG A 161 -10.83 -21.67 12.13
CA ARG A 161 -10.04 -20.44 12.31
C ARG A 161 -9.43 -19.95 11.00
N ASP A 162 -9.16 -20.85 10.06
CA ASP A 162 -8.46 -20.55 8.81
C ASP A 162 -9.37 -20.08 7.68
N GLY A 163 -10.70 -20.21 7.84
CA GLY A 163 -11.67 -19.78 6.85
C GLY A 163 -12.13 -18.32 6.96
N ARG A 164 -11.75 -17.60 8.02
CA ARG A 164 -12.24 -16.24 8.28
C ARG A 164 -11.24 -15.18 7.81
N VAL A 165 -11.76 -14.04 7.36
CA VAL A 165 -10.95 -12.85 7.16
C VAL A 165 -10.42 -12.36 8.51
N ARG A 166 -9.14 -12.04 8.59
CA ARG A 166 -8.49 -11.43 9.74
C ARG A 166 -7.80 -10.15 9.33
N ALA A 167 -7.96 -9.11 10.12
CA ALA A 167 -7.27 -7.84 9.92
C ALA A 167 -6.72 -7.35 11.26
N VAL A 168 -5.47 -6.91 11.26
CA VAL A 168 -4.85 -6.13 12.31
C VAL A 168 -4.60 -4.75 11.73
N ILE A 169 -5.14 -3.71 12.36
CA ILE A 169 -5.01 -2.33 11.92
C ILE A 169 -4.30 -1.55 13.03
N MET A 170 -3.15 -0.99 12.70
CA MET A 170 -2.37 -0.22 13.66
C MET A 170 -2.92 1.21 13.78
N PRO A 171 -3.07 1.75 15.01
CA PRO A 171 -3.42 3.15 15.19
C PRO A 171 -2.35 4.05 14.55
N LYS A 172 -2.74 4.98 13.69
CA LYS A 172 -1.81 5.99 13.19
C LYS A 172 -1.34 6.83 14.36
N LYS A 173 -0.02 6.91 14.60
CA LYS A 173 0.55 7.90 15.53
C LYS A 173 0.17 9.28 15.00
N LYS A 174 -0.57 10.05 15.79
CA LYS A 174 -0.71 11.49 15.52
C LYS A 174 0.67 12.09 15.73
N ASP A 175 1.32 12.51 14.66
CA ASP A 175 2.50 13.36 14.77
C ASP A 175 2.06 14.67 15.46
N GLY A 176 2.49 14.88 16.70
CA GLY A 176 2.25 16.13 17.41
C GLY A 176 1.65 16.01 18.81
N THR A 177 2.09 15.07 19.64
CA THR A 177 2.04 15.28 21.09
C THR A 177 3.37 14.79 21.65
N ALA A 178 4.16 15.74 22.14
CA ALA A 178 5.42 15.46 22.84
C ALA A 178 5.20 14.33 23.83
N ALA A 179 6.03 13.29 23.73
CA ALA A 179 6.07 12.24 24.73
C ALA A 179 6.26 12.88 26.08
N VAL A 180 5.25 12.83 26.94
CA VAL A 180 5.41 13.08 28.37
C VAL A 180 6.34 11.97 28.87
N ALA A 181 7.56 12.34 29.21
CA ALA A 181 8.53 11.43 29.79
C ALA A 181 7.93 10.74 31.02
N PRO A 182 8.09 9.43 31.19
CA PRO A 182 7.64 8.75 32.39
C PRO A 182 8.59 9.19 33.53
N GLY A 183 8.13 10.07 34.42
CA GLY A 183 8.93 10.40 35.59
C GLY A 183 8.70 11.78 36.25
N ALA A 184 7.73 12.58 35.78
CA ALA A 184 7.36 13.77 36.56
C ALA A 184 6.23 13.42 37.55
N PRO A 185 6.35 13.68 38.87
CA PRO A 185 5.25 13.50 39.80
C PRO A 185 4.10 14.42 39.42
N ALA A 186 2.89 13.85 39.29
CA ALA A 186 1.69 14.63 39.03
C ALA A 186 1.53 15.69 40.13
N ALA A 187 1.43 16.96 39.74
CA ALA A 187 1.08 18.03 40.67
C ALA A 187 -0.32 17.74 41.25
N PRO A 188 -0.56 18.01 42.55
CA PRO A 188 -1.85 17.78 43.17
C PRO A 188 -2.95 18.57 42.46
N LEU A 189 -4.03 17.90 42.08
CA LEU A 189 -5.24 18.55 41.59
C LEU A 189 -5.88 19.36 42.69
N GLU A 190 -5.81 20.68 42.62
CA GLU A 190 -6.62 21.56 43.50
C GLU A 190 -8.08 21.47 43.07
N LEU A 191 -8.89 20.80 43.91
CA LEU A 191 -10.33 20.78 43.78
C LEU A 191 -10.90 22.14 44.21
N LYS A 192 -11.41 22.95 43.32
CA LYS A 192 -12.22 24.12 43.64
C LYS A 192 -13.51 23.66 44.33
N PRO A 193 -13.82 24.18 45.54
CA PRO A 193 -15.10 23.84 46.16
C PRO A 193 -16.28 24.34 45.30
N ALA A 194 -17.27 23.48 45.13
CA ALA A 194 -18.51 23.83 44.44
C ALA A 194 -19.25 24.92 45.25
N PRO A 195 -19.91 25.90 44.58
CA PRO A 195 -20.75 26.87 45.27
C PRO A 195 -21.91 26.17 45.97
N ALA A 196 -22.20 26.57 47.22
CA ALA A 196 -23.27 26.04 48.03
C ALA A 196 -24.63 26.15 47.31
N ILE A 197 -25.37 25.04 47.29
CA ILE A 197 -26.74 25.01 46.77
C ILE A 197 -27.59 25.84 47.71
N ALA A 198 -28.25 26.88 47.19
CA ALA A 198 -29.19 27.71 47.95
C ALA A 198 -30.36 26.86 48.43
N GLU A 199 -30.72 27.00 49.70
CA GLU A 199 -31.84 26.32 50.34
C GLU A 199 -33.20 26.74 49.65
N PRO A 200 -34.16 25.80 49.51
CA PRO A 200 -35.47 26.16 48.99
C PRO A 200 -36.26 27.00 49.98
N ARG A 201 -36.81 28.13 49.49
CA ARG A 201 -37.67 29.02 50.19
C ARG A 201 -38.96 28.26 50.56
N GLN A 202 -39.28 28.20 51.84
CA GLN A 202 -40.58 27.76 52.30
C GLN A 202 -41.52 28.98 52.24
N ASP A 203 -42.60 28.84 51.49
CA ASP A 203 -43.87 29.59 51.63
C ASP A 203 -44.98 28.55 51.78
#